data_924058be107fb287cc4e6bcd6a1723ea
#
_entry.id   924058be107fb287cc4e6bcd6a1723ea
#
_cell.length_a   1.000
_cell.length_b   1.000
_cell.length_c   1.000
_cell.angle_alpha   90.00
_cell.angle_beta   90.00
_cell.angle_gamma   90.00
#
_symmetry.space_group_name_H-M   'P 1'
#
loop_
_entity.id
_entity.type
_entity.pdbx_description
1 polymer ?
#
loop_
_entity_poly.entity_id
_entity_poly.type
_entity_poly.pdbx_seq_one_letter_code
_entity_poly.pdbx_strand_id
1 'polypeptide(L)'
;MKRFNITGTCRPNEHYMVDITERVEIIRKMIAQGDYFCINRGRQYGKTTTLEGVATRLCDYYCVFSISFESLSDSCFKDEDTLYATFVELIASCFAWNELKSLDKATEEYIKSFESEHSEKCSFKDLIRFVGEVCHRNSKPVVLMIDEVDQAGNYPTFLKLLGVLRSMFLKRNVAPTFQSVILAGVYDVKNLKLKMRGEQDHQYNSPWNIAAPFNVDMSLQEDGIKGMLDEYECDHHTGMDTALVAKWLREYTSGYPFLVSRLCMLMDEQGDWSHGGFINAHKVLISERNTLFDDMSKNLMQFPELKALLQAILFNGQLIKFNPFEKFMQLSEMFAFVVVENGNVKLQNRILETVLYELFMAEERNSSIYLEGSIDKSGFVKGDELDMPVLLSKFAEHFNEIFRTQDGTMDYKFVENQGRKQFLLYLRPILNGDGHYYVEAQTRDETRTDLIINYHGHEYVVEMKIWRGESYNTRGEEQLAQYLDYFNRPVGYMVSFCFNKNKQPGLRPPVQIGPHTLIETVV
;
A
#
# COMPACT_ATOMS: atom_id res chain seq x y z
N MET A 1 -12.16 6.98 -26.47
CA MET A 1 -12.32 7.68 -25.20
C MET A 1 -11.43 6.99 -24.18
N LYS A 2 -10.59 7.72 -23.46
CA LYS A 2 -9.74 7.16 -22.39
C LYS A 2 -10.61 6.68 -21.23
N ARG A 3 -10.04 5.83 -20.36
CA ARG A 3 -10.70 5.32 -19.16
C ARG A 3 -9.71 5.23 -18.01
N PHE A 4 -10.18 5.18 -16.77
CA PHE A 4 -9.34 4.79 -15.63
C PHE A 4 -9.03 3.30 -15.70
N ASN A 5 -7.79 2.93 -15.40
CA ASN A 5 -7.34 1.54 -15.51
C ASN A 5 -6.91 0.99 -14.16
N ILE A 6 -7.41 -0.20 -13.82
CA ILE A 6 -7.09 -0.93 -12.59
C ILE A 6 -6.45 -2.29 -12.85
N THR A 7 -6.29 -2.69 -14.11
CA THR A 7 -5.75 -4.00 -14.51
C THR A 7 -4.66 -3.83 -15.55
N GLY A 8 -3.53 -4.51 -15.36
CA GLY A 8 -2.42 -4.47 -16.32
C GLY A 8 -1.75 -3.10 -16.42
N THR A 9 -1.11 -2.85 -17.55
CA THR A 9 -0.30 -1.64 -17.78
C THR A 9 -1.17 -0.45 -18.16
N CYS A 10 -0.88 0.72 -17.58
CA CYS A 10 -1.49 1.98 -18.01
C CYS A 10 -0.75 2.54 -19.24
N ARG A 11 -1.52 2.95 -20.25
CA ARG A 11 -1.04 3.52 -21.50
C ARG A 11 -1.63 4.91 -21.74
N PRO A 12 -0.81 5.94 -22.03
CA PRO A 12 -1.29 7.32 -22.14
C PRO A 12 -2.36 7.54 -23.21
N ASN A 13 -2.38 6.73 -24.26
CA ASN A 13 -3.35 6.84 -25.37
C ASN A 13 -4.72 6.20 -25.04
N GLU A 14 -4.77 5.32 -24.05
CA GLU A 14 -5.95 4.53 -23.71
C GLU A 14 -6.53 4.86 -22.33
N HIS A 15 -5.69 5.40 -21.43
CA HIS A 15 -6.01 5.56 -20.02
C HIS A 15 -5.72 6.97 -19.53
N TYR A 16 -6.56 7.46 -18.62
CA TYR A 16 -6.22 8.60 -17.77
C TYR A 16 -5.16 8.14 -16.78
N MET A 17 -4.00 8.75 -16.79
CA MET A 17 -2.89 8.37 -15.93
C MET A 17 -2.04 9.55 -15.51
N VAL A 18 -1.42 9.43 -14.36
CA VAL A 18 -0.47 10.42 -13.88
C VAL A 18 0.79 10.39 -14.73
N ASP A 19 1.35 11.57 -15.03
CA ASP A 19 2.64 11.69 -15.71
C ASP A 19 3.76 11.11 -14.84
N ILE A 20 4.47 10.12 -15.38
CA ILE A 20 5.60 9.44 -14.74
C ILE A 20 6.95 9.83 -15.33
N THR A 21 7.02 10.89 -16.14
CA THR A 21 8.22 11.30 -16.87
C THR A 21 9.40 11.54 -15.93
N GLU A 22 9.20 12.22 -14.82
CA GLU A 22 10.26 12.49 -13.84
C GLU A 22 10.84 11.19 -13.25
N ARG A 23 9.96 10.26 -12.87
CA ARG A 23 10.36 8.92 -12.40
C ARG A 23 11.19 8.18 -13.43
N VAL A 24 10.72 8.16 -14.69
CA VAL A 24 11.43 7.51 -15.80
C VAL A 24 12.80 8.14 -16.04
N GLU A 25 12.94 9.46 -15.91
CA GLU A 25 14.23 10.16 -16.04
C GLU A 25 15.21 9.84 -14.92
N ILE A 26 14.74 9.63 -13.69
CA ILE A 26 15.60 9.17 -12.58
C ILE A 26 16.11 7.77 -12.88
N ILE A 27 15.23 6.85 -13.31
CA ILE A 27 15.60 5.48 -13.67
C ILE A 27 16.58 5.49 -14.86
N ARG A 28 16.35 6.32 -15.87
CA ARG A 28 17.26 6.49 -17.01
C ARG A 28 18.68 6.87 -16.57
N LYS A 29 18.82 7.75 -15.56
CA LYS A 29 20.12 8.13 -15.01
C LYS A 29 20.82 6.94 -14.34
N MET A 30 20.12 6.11 -13.58
CA MET A 30 20.66 4.88 -12.97
C MET A 30 21.15 3.91 -14.06
N ILE A 31 20.37 3.73 -15.12
CA ILE A 31 20.75 2.89 -16.27
C ILE A 31 22.02 3.44 -16.96
N ALA A 32 22.10 4.75 -17.16
CA ALA A 32 23.27 5.37 -17.78
C ALA A 32 24.56 5.20 -16.92
N GLN A 33 24.43 5.13 -15.60
CA GLN A 33 25.53 4.83 -14.67
C GLN A 33 25.94 3.35 -14.68
N GLY A 34 25.15 2.48 -15.32
CA GLY A 34 25.40 1.04 -15.35
C GLY A 34 24.98 0.34 -14.06
N ASP A 35 24.03 0.89 -13.33
CA ASP A 35 23.53 0.30 -12.10
C ASP A 35 22.65 -0.91 -12.39
N TYR A 36 22.81 -1.97 -11.59
CA TYR A 36 21.87 -3.06 -11.45
C TYR A 36 21.02 -2.79 -10.21
N PHE A 37 19.70 -2.87 -10.30
CA PHE A 37 18.81 -2.52 -9.19
C PHE A 37 17.51 -3.30 -9.20
N CYS A 38 16.76 -3.20 -8.08
CA CYS A 38 15.44 -3.83 -7.95
C CYS A 38 14.38 -2.77 -7.71
N ILE A 39 13.24 -2.92 -8.38
CA ILE A 39 12.01 -2.16 -8.12
C ILE A 39 11.11 -3.02 -7.24
N ASN A 40 11.32 -2.93 -5.92
CA ASN A 40 10.56 -3.70 -4.93
C ASN A 40 9.43 -2.84 -4.40
N ARG A 41 8.22 -3.11 -4.85
CA ARG A 41 6.99 -2.42 -4.41
C ARG A 41 5.85 -3.41 -4.31
N GLY A 42 4.90 -3.13 -3.45
CA GLY A 42 3.67 -3.91 -3.28
C GLY A 42 2.95 -4.18 -4.62
N ARG A 43 1.99 -5.08 -4.60
CA ARG A 43 1.17 -5.35 -5.80
C ARG A 43 0.43 -4.11 -6.26
N GLN A 44 0.20 -4.01 -7.58
CA GLN A 44 -0.56 -2.90 -8.19
C GLN A 44 0.00 -1.49 -7.86
N TYR A 45 1.30 -1.43 -7.59
CA TYR A 45 2.02 -0.17 -7.32
C TYR A 45 2.63 0.48 -8.57
N GLY A 46 2.22 0.05 -9.77
CA GLY A 46 2.63 0.62 -11.05
C GLY A 46 4.03 0.20 -11.53
N LYS A 47 4.57 -0.95 -11.07
CA LYS A 47 5.87 -1.50 -11.49
C LYS A 47 5.92 -1.71 -13.01
N THR A 48 5.03 -2.51 -13.56
CA THR A 48 4.95 -2.83 -15.00
C THR A 48 4.76 -1.59 -15.84
N THR A 49 3.87 -0.66 -15.43
CA THR A 49 3.67 0.65 -16.11
C THR A 49 4.98 1.46 -16.14
N THR A 50 5.73 1.45 -15.05
CA THR A 50 7.02 2.14 -14.97
C THR A 50 8.05 1.49 -15.90
N LEU A 51 8.14 0.16 -15.93
CA LEU A 51 9.05 -0.56 -16.83
C LEU A 51 8.73 -0.28 -18.30
N GLU A 52 7.44 -0.28 -18.69
CA GLU A 52 7.02 0.04 -20.06
C GLU A 52 7.34 1.49 -20.43
N GLY A 53 7.11 2.44 -19.52
CA GLY A 53 7.51 3.84 -19.70
C GLY A 53 9.01 4.01 -19.87
N VAL A 54 9.80 3.29 -19.09
CA VAL A 54 11.27 3.25 -19.21
C VAL A 54 11.69 2.64 -20.54
N ALA A 55 11.13 1.48 -20.93
CA ALA A 55 11.45 0.83 -22.20
C ALA A 55 11.18 1.75 -23.41
N THR A 56 10.02 2.41 -23.40
CA THR A 56 9.64 3.35 -24.46
C THR A 56 10.63 4.53 -24.54
N ARG A 57 11.04 5.09 -23.41
CA ARG A 57 11.96 6.24 -23.36
C ARG A 57 13.40 5.87 -23.73
N LEU A 58 13.79 4.62 -23.50
CA LEU A 58 15.16 4.14 -23.73
C LEU A 58 15.42 3.66 -25.15
N CYS A 59 14.41 3.33 -25.98
CA CYS A 59 14.56 2.67 -27.27
C CYS A 59 15.46 3.40 -28.27
N ASP A 60 15.61 4.73 -28.14
CA ASP A 60 16.50 5.52 -28.99
C ASP A 60 17.99 5.30 -28.66
N TYR A 61 18.31 4.99 -27.42
CA TYR A 61 19.69 4.93 -26.90
C TYR A 61 20.15 3.52 -26.54
N TYR A 62 19.22 2.62 -26.20
CA TYR A 62 19.48 1.27 -25.71
C TYR A 62 18.67 0.22 -26.46
N CYS A 63 19.20 -0.98 -26.49
CA CYS A 63 18.41 -2.18 -26.83
C CYS A 63 17.81 -2.73 -25.51
N VAL A 64 16.49 -2.78 -25.40
CA VAL A 64 15.82 -3.18 -24.18
C VAL A 64 15.19 -4.56 -24.33
N PHE A 65 15.64 -5.51 -23.51
CA PHE A 65 14.98 -6.80 -23.28
C PHE A 65 14.05 -6.66 -22.07
N SER A 66 12.76 -6.65 -22.32
CA SER A 66 11.72 -6.63 -21.28
C SER A 66 11.03 -7.99 -21.24
N ILE A 67 11.34 -8.80 -20.25
CA ILE A 67 10.78 -10.15 -20.06
C ILE A 67 9.97 -10.21 -18.76
N SER A 68 9.05 -11.18 -18.67
CA SER A 68 8.27 -11.43 -17.45
C SER A 68 8.33 -12.90 -17.07
N PHE A 69 8.40 -13.16 -15.77
CA PHE A 69 8.32 -14.53 -15.24
C PHE A 69 6.90 -14.95 -14.86
N GLU A 70 5.89 -14.08 -15.07
CA GLU A 70 4.50 -14.30 -14.67
C GLU A 70 3.92 -15.63 -15.21
N SER A 71 4.21 -15.97 -16.45
CA SER A 71 3.65 -17.16 -17.13
C SER A 71 4.49 -18.42 -17.00
N LEU A 72 5.64 -18.37 -16.29
CA LEU A 72 6.52 -19.52 -16.17
C LEU A 72 5.94 -20.55 -15.21
N SER A 73 5.92 -21.82 -15.68
CA SER A 73 5.53 -22.96 -14.85
C SER A 73 6.69 -23.44 -13.97
N ASP A 74 6.37 -24.19 -12.92
CA ASP A 74 7.37 -24.80 -12.02
C ASP A 74 8.44 -25.62 -12.76
N SER A 75 8.09 -26.23 -13.90
CA SER A 75 9.00 -27.00 -14.73
C SER A 75 10.16 -26.19 -15.29
N CYS A 76 9.97 -24.87 -15.54
CA CYS A 76 11.02 -23.98 -16.01
C CYS A 76 12.13 -23.75 -14.97
N PHE A 77 11.82 -23.98 -13.69
CA PHE A 77 12.75 -23.80 -12.57
C PHE A 77 13.35 -25.12 -12.05
N LYS A 78 13.10 -26.25 -12.73
CA LYS A 78 13.49 -27.59 -12.28
C LYS A 78 14.99 -27.74 -12.07
N ASP A 79 15.78 -27.29 -13.01
CA ASP A 79 17.23 -27.29 -12.97
C ASP A 79 17.81 -26.04 -13.66
N GLU A 80 19.12 -25.83 -13.52
CA GLU A 80 19.80 -24.64 -14.05
C GLU A 80 19.76 -24.58 -15.58
N ASP A 81 19.99 -25.71 -16.26
CA ASP A 81 20.07 -25.77 -17.71
C ASP A 81 18.71 -25.47 -18.36
N THR A 82 17.62 -25.95 -17.76
CA THR A 82 16.24 -25.65 -18.18
C THR A 82 15.91 -24.18 -17.96
N LEU A 83 16.25 -23.61 -16.80
CA LEU A 83 16.00 -22.19 -16.54
C LEU A 83 16.79 -21.29 -17.51
N TYR A 84 18.04 -21.63 -17.81
CA TYR A 84 18.84 -20.84 -18.75
C TYR A 84 18.32 -20.94 -20.18
N ALA A 85 17.84 -22.10 -20.62
CA ALA A 85 17.16 -22.26 -21.91
C ALA A 85 15.88 -21.42 -21.97
N THR A 86 15.04 -21.47 -20.93
CA THR A 86 13.84 -20.62 -20.81
C THR A 86 14.18 -19.12 -20.84
N PHE A 87 15.26 -18.73 -20.18
CA PHE A 87 15.71 -17.33 -20.20
C PHE A 87 16.12 -16.88 -21.60
N VAL A 88 16.80 -17.72 -22.37
CA VAL A 88 17.15 -17.46 -23.78
C VAL A 88 15.90 -17.35 -24.65
N GLU A 89 14.93 -18.27 -24.47
CA GLU A 89 13.64 -18.25 -25.15
C GLU A 89 12.85 -16.96 -24.88
N LEU A 90 12.78 -16.51 -23.63
CA LEU A 90 12.13 -15.24 -23.27
C LEU A 90 12.80 -14.06 -23.98
N ILE A 91 14.13 -14.02 -24.04
CA ILE A 91 14.85 -12.98 -24.77
C ILE A 91 14.56 -13.05 -26.27
N ALA A 92 14.55 -14.25 -26.88
CA ALA A 92 14.22 -14.41 -28.29
C ALA A 92 12.80 -13.97 -28.62
N SER A 93 11.85 -14.22 -27.69
CA SER A 93 10.44 -13.85 -27.84
C SER A 93 10.18 -12.34 -27.70
N CYS A 94 11.04 -11.59 -26.99
CA CYS A 94 10.85 -10.15 -26.75
C CYS A 94 10.65 -9.34 -28.06
N PHE A 95 11.22 -9.79 -29.15
CA PHE A 95 11.21 -9.05 -30.42
C PHE A 95 10.20 -9.57 -31.44
N ALA A 96 9.58 -10.72 -31.18
CA ALA A 96 8.62 -11.31 -32.09
C ALA A 96 7.37 -10.41 -32.30
N TRP A 97 6.99 -9.68 -31.24
CA TRP A 97 5.77 -8.88 -31.18
C TRP A 97 6.02 -7.41 -30.79
N ASN A 98 7.28 -6.99 -30.60
CA ASN A 98 7.60 -5.65 -30.12
C ASN A 98 8.00 -4.73 -31.27
N GLU A 99 7.30 -3.60 -31.44
CA GLU A 99 7.59 -2.58 -32.41
C GLU A 99 8.83 -1.73 -32.09
N LEU A 100 9.33 -1.79 -30.84
CA LEU A 100 10.51 -1.06 -30.35
C LEU A 100 11.81 -1.72 -30.85
N LYS A 101 12.02 -1.74 -32.14
CA LYS A 101 13.17 -2.38 -32.82
C LYS A 101 14.47 -1.58 -32.62
N SER A 102 15.16 -1.83 -31.52
CA SER A 102 16.53 -1.33 -31.29
C SER A 102 17.59 -2.45 -31.40
N LEU A 103 17.19 -3.62 -31.89
CA LEU A 103 18.03 -4.79 -32.09
C LEU A 103 18.60 -4.81 -33.52
N ASP A 104 19.90 -4.99 -33.63
CA ASP A 104 20.55 -5.14 -34.94
C ASP A 104 20.20 -6.49 -35.57
N LYS A 105 19.98 -6.52 -36.87
CA LYS A 105 19.56 -7.72 -37.61
C LYS A 105 20.50 -8.93 -37.40
N ALA A 106 21.83 -8.67 -37.39
CA ALA A 106 22.82 -9.73 -37.15
C ALA A 106 22.74 -10.29 -35.72
N THR A 107 22.36 -9.45 -34.73
CA THR A 107 22.14 -9.87 -33.34
C THR A 107 20.85 -10.67 -33.23
N GLU A 108 19.79 -10.27 -33.94
CA GLU A 108 18.53 -11.00 -33.98
C GLU A 108 18.70 -12.40 -34.60
N GLU A 109 19.43 -12.50 -35.69
CA GLU A 109 19.75 -13.79 -36.34
C GLU A 109 20.56 -14.71 -35.41
N TYR A 110 21.52 -14.14 -34.69
CA TYR A 110 22.29 -14.88 -33.69
C TYR A 110 21.41 -15.40 -32.53
N ILE A 111 20.53 -14.57 -31.99
CA ILE A 111 19.63 -14.97 -30.90
C ILE A 111 18.74 -16.14 -31.34
N LYS A 112 18.12 -16.04 -32.53
CA LYS A 112 17.25 -17.12 -33.07
C LYS A 112 18.00 -18.43 -33.32
N SER A 113 19.23 -18.35 -33.87
CA SER A 113 20.06 -19.55 -34.06
C SER A 113 20.44 -20.19 -32.74
N PHE A 114 20.86 -19.37 -31.77
CA PHE A 114 21.26 -19.85 -30.46
C PHE A 114 20.09 -20.47 -29.67
N GLU A 115 18.91 -19.82 -29.70
CA GLU A 115 17.68 -20.34 -29.08
C GLU A 115 17.30 -21.71 -29.68
N SER A 116 17.31 -21.84 -31.01
CA SER A 116 17.02 -23.12 -31.68
C SER A 116 17.99 -24.24 -31.30
N GLU A 117 19.28 -23.92 -31.12
CA GLU A 117 20.31 -24.89 -30.74
C GLU A 117 20.22 -25.30 -29.25
N HIS A 118 19.67 -24.44 -28.39
CA HIS A 118 19.65 -24.62 -26.93
C HIS A 118 18.22 -24.64 -26.36
N SER A 119 17.22 -24.96 -27.16
CA SER A 119 15.80 -24.93 -26.80
C SER A 119 15.42 -25.81 -25.60
N GLU A 120 16.10 -26.93 -25.40
CA GLU A 120 15.82 -27.83 -24.26
C GLU A 120 16.77 -27.61 -23.08
N LYS A 121 18.04 -27.28 -23.34
CA LYS A 121 19.08 -27.12 -22.32
C LYS A 121 20.11 -26.07 -22.73
N CYS A 122 20.46 -25.23 -21.78
CA CYS A 122 21.52 -24.23 -21.90
C CYS A 122 22.44 -24.31 -20.69
N SER A 123 23.72 -24.62 -20.88
CA SER A 123 24.64 -24.65 -19.78
C SER A 123 25.04 -23.26 -19.29
N PHE A 124 25.58 -23.17 -18.08
CA PHE A 124 26.16 -21.93 -17.52
C PHE A 124 27.15 -21.25 -18.48
N LYS A 125 28.01 -22.04 -19.17
CA LYS A 125 28.99 -21.48 -20.12
C LYS A 125 28.32 -20.93 -21.35
N ASP A 126 27.29 -21.61 -21.84
CA ASP A 126 26.53 -21.19 -23.01
C ASP A 126 25.75 -19.92 -22.72
N LEU A 127 25.14 -19.79 -21.55
CA LEU A 127 24.46 -18.56 -21.13
C LEU A 127 25.42 -17.36 -21.08
N ILE A 128 26.61 -17.51 -20.49
CA ILE A 128 27.62 -16.42 -20.46
C ILE A 128 28.03 -16.03 -21.87
N ARG A 129 28.29 -17.03 -22.74
CA ARG A 129 28.63 -16.78 -24.15
C ARG A 129 27.50 -16.08 -24.86
N PHE A 130 26.26 -16.54 -24.69
CA PHE A 130 25.06 -15.92 -25.28
C PHE A 130 24.95 -14.43 -24.94
N VAL A 131 24.94 -14.10 -23.65
CA VAL A 131 24.82 -12.72 -23.19
C VAL A 131 26.00 -11.87 -23.69
N GLY A 132 27.23 -12.39 -23.60
CA GLY A 132 28.42 -11.70 -24.08
C GLY A 132 28.36 -11.37 -25.58
N GLU A 133 27.97 -12.34 -26.41
CA GLU A 133 27.85 -12.18 -27.85
C GLU A 133 26.70 -11.22 -28.23
N VAL A 134 25.54 -11.31 -27.58
CA VAL A 134 24.40 -10.40 -27.78
C VAL A 134 24.85 -8.95 -27.46
N CYS A 135 25.47 -8.73 -26.31
CA CYS A 135 25.93 -7.39 -25.93
C CYS A 135 27.09 -6.88 -26.78
N HIS A 136 27.92 -7.76 -27.33
CA HIS A 136 29.04 -7.38 -28.20
C HIS A 136 28.59 -7.04 -29.65
N ARG A 137 27.64 -7.81 -30.17
CA ARG A 137 27.17 -7.66 -31.58
C ARG A 137 26.23 -6.50 -31.76
N ASN A 138 25.45 -6.16 -30.75
CA ASN A 138 24.46 -5.09 -30.86
C ASN A 138 25.14 -3.71 -30.77
N SER A 139 24.78 -2.80 -31.68
CA SER A 139 25.35 -1.46 -31.75
C SER A 139 24.98 -0.58 -30.56
N LYS A 140 23.77 -0.77 -30.01
CA LYS A 140 23.32 -0.07 -28.80
C LYS A 140 23.60 -0.93 -27.56
N PRO A 141 23.99 -0.31 -26.43
CA PRO A 141 24.11 -1.04 -25.16
C PRO A 141 22.79 -1.72 -24.78
N VAL A 142 22.88 -2.91 -24.20
CA VAL A 142 21.71 -3.76 -23.89
C VAL A 142 21.30 -3.59 -22.44
N VAL A 143 20.01 -3.33 -22.21
CA VAL A 143 19.37 -3.28 -20.89
C VAL A 143 18.42 -4.45 -20.73
N LEU A 144 18.53 -5.16 -19.62
CA LEU A 144 17.64 -6.27 -19.27
C LEU A 144 16.65 -5.82 -18.19
N MET A 145 15.37 -6.01 -18.42
CA MET A 145 14.30 -5.81 -17.44
C MET A 145 13.57 -7.14 -17.24
N ILE A 146 13.41 -7.57 -15.99
CA ILE A 146 12.67 -8.79 -15.64
C ILE A 146 11.55 -8.40 -14.68
N ASP A 147 10.31 -8.54 -15.13
CA ASP A 147 9.12 -8.32 -14.29
C ASP A 147 8.67 -9.62 -13.61
N GLU A 148 7.89 -9.50 -12.53
CA GLU A 148 7.32 -10.60 -11.74
C GLU A 148 8.37 -11.63 -11.29
N VAL A 149 9.56 -11.17 -10.87
CA VAL A 149 10.64 -12.06 -10.38
C VAL A 149 10.23 -12.88 -9.15
N ASP A 150 9.14 -12.53 -8.50
CA ASP A 150 8.58 -13.23 -7.35
C ASP A 150 8.16 -14.66 -7.65
N GLN A 151 7.77 -14.94 -8.91
CA GLN A 151 7.46 -16.30 -9.38
C GLN A 151 8.67 -17.23 -9.24
N ALA A 152 9.87 -16.70 -9.47
CA ALA A 152 11.11 -17.43 -9.32
C ALA A 152 11.63 -17.50 -7.87
N GLY A 153 11.04 -16.73 -6.97
CA GLY A 153 11.56 -16.47 -5.62
C GLY A 153 11.70 -17.69 -4.71
N ASN A 154 10.99 -18.78 -5.02
CA ASN A 154 11.02 -20.03 -4.24
C ASN A 154 12.04 -21.05 -4.77
N TYR A 155 12.72 -20.76 -5.90
CA TYR A 155 13.56 -21.75 -6.57
C TYR A 155 15.06 -21.43 -6.41
N PRO A 156 15.89 -22.40 -5.94
CA PRO A 156 17.34 -22.21 -5.84
C PRO A 156 18.01 -21.92 -7.18
N THR A 157 17.46 -22.41 -8.27
CA THR A 157 17.95 -22.17 -9.65
C THR A 157 17.94 -20.70 -10.02
N PHE A 158 16.93 -19.94 -9.56
CA PHE A 158 16.89 -18.49 -9.77
C PHE A 158 18.06 -17.77 -9.06
N LEU A 159 18.44 -18.21 -7.86
CA LEU A 159 19.62 -17.64 -7.19
C LEU A 159 20.92 -17.92 -7.99
N LYS A 160 20.97 -19.02 -8.73
CA LYS A 160 22.09 -19.31 -9.62
C LYS A 160 22.12 -18.38 -10.83
N LEU A 161 20.96 -18.14 -11.46
CA LEU A 161 20.85 -17.14 -12.54
C LEU A 161 21.31 -15.75 -12.07
N LEU A 162 20.88 -15.31 -10.88
CA LEU A 162 21.36 -14.06 -10.28
C LEU A 162 22.87 -14.07 -10.05
N GLY A 163 23.43 -15.23 -9.65
CA GLY A 163 24.88 -15.43 -9.52
C GLY A 163 25.64 -15.27 -10.85
N VAL A 164 25.07 -15.76 -11.96
CA VAL A 164 25.59 -15.55 -13.31
C VAL A 164 25.63 -14.07 -13.66
N LEU A 165 24.49 -13.39 -13.55
CA LEU A 165 24.39 -11.95 -13.85
C LEU A 165 25.35 -11.12 -13.00
N ARG A 166 25.48 -11.47 -11.70
CA ARG A 166 26.48 -10.84 -10.82
C ARG A 166 27.90 -11.07 -11.28
N SER A 167 28.26 -12.30 -11.65
CA SER A 167 29.61 -12.64 -12.13
C SER A 167 29.96 -11.83 -13.37
N MET A 168 29.01 -11.67 -14.29
CA MET A 168 29.18 -10.85 -15.49
C MET A 168 29.33 -9.36 -15.15
N PHE A 169 28.50 -8.83 -14.25
CA PHE A 169 28.61 -7.46 -13.76
C PHE A 169 30.00 -7.15 -13.19
N LEU A 170 30.56 -8.04 -12.38
CA LEU A 170 31.88 -7.85 -11.79
C LEU A 170 33.01 -7.86 -12.82
N LYS A 171 32.78 -8.46 -13.99
CA LYS A 171 33.73 -8.55 -15.12
C LYS A 171 33.43 -7.53 -16.23
N ARG A 172 32.48 -6.62 -16.06
CA ARG A 172 32.01 -5.69 -17.10
C ARG A 172 33.08 -4.81 -17.73
N ASN A 173 34.20 -4.61 -17.02
CA ASN A 173 35.34 -3.83 -17.56
C ASN A 173 36.21 -4.60 -18.55
N VAL A 174 36.07 -5.94 -18.61
CA VAL A 174 36.93 -6.83 -19.45
C VAL A 174 36.11 -7.74 -20.37
N ALA A 175 34.81 -7.83 -20.18
CA ALA A 175 33.91 -8.65 -21.01
C ALA A 175 32.58 -7.95 -21.23
N PRO A 176 31.98 -8.06 -22.45
CA PRO A 176 30.68 -7.49 -22.74
C PRO A 176 29.59 -8.10 -21.86
N THR A 177 28.70 -7.24 -21.33
CA THR A 177 27.54 -7.63 -20.53
C THR A 177 26.46 -6.56 -20.61
N PHE A 178 25.30 -6.81 -19.99
CA PHE A 178 24.23 -5.83 -19.91
C PHE A 178 24.71 -4.50 -19.31
N GLN A 179 24.31 -3.39 -19.93
CA GLN A 179 24.52 -2.05 -19.40
C GLN A 179 23.85 -1.89 -18.03
N SER A 180 22.62 -2.39 -17.91
CA SER A 180 21.86 -2.38 -16.65
C SER A 180 20.94 -3.60 -16.60
N VAL A 181 20.66 -4.08 -15.38
CA VAL A 181 19.65 -5.13 -15.12
C VAL A 181 18.69 -4.62 -14.07
N ILE A 182 17.41 -4.61 -14.41
CA ILE A 182 16.31 -4.18 -13.56
C ILE A 182 15.45 -5.39 -13.23
N LEU A 183 15.31 -5.68 -11.95
CA LEU A 183 14.42 -6.73 -11.46
C LEU A 183 13.21 -6.07 -10.80
N ALA A 184 12.00 -6.41 -11.22
CA ALA A 184 10.77 -5.89 -10.62
C ALA A 184 9.97 -7.01 -9.97
N GLY A 185 9.50 -6.74 -8.73
CA GLY A 185 8.73 -7.69 -7.96
C GLY A 185 8.24 -7.08 -6.64
N VAL A 186 7.56 -7.91 -5.84
CA VAL A 186 7.14 -7.52 -4.49
C VAL A 186 8.29 -7.77 -3.51
N TYR A 187 8.89 -8.96 -3.58
CA TYR A 187 9.93 -9.35 -2.63
C TYR A 187 11.30 -8.72 -2.96
N ASP A 188 12.01 -8.28 -1.93
CA ASP A 188 13.40 -7.90 -2.10
C ASP A 188 14.24 -9.13 -2.45
N VAL A 189 14.79 -9.11 -3.65
CA VAL A 189 15.65 -10.19 -4.17
C VAL A 189 16.87 -10.43 -3.26
N LYS A 190 17.31 -9.41 -2.51
CA LYS A 190 18.36 -9.56 -1.49
C LYS A 190 17.92 -10.46 -0.34
N ASN A 191 16.63 -10.52 -0.05
CA ASN A 191 16.03 -11.24 1.07
C ASN A 191 15.29 -12.53 0.66
N LEU A 192 15.31 -12.92 -0.62
CA LEU A 192 14.64 -14.15 -1.10
C LEU A 192 15.05 -15.41 -0.34
N LYS A 193 16.27 -15.47 0.17
CA LYS A 193 16.75 -16.60 0.98
C LYS A 193 15.98 -16.78 2.29
N LEU A 194 15.41 -15.70 2.86
CA LEU A 194 14.61 -15.80 4.08
C LEU A 194 13.32 -16.59 3.89
N LYS A 195 12.80 -16.66 2.66
CA LYS A 195 11.60 -17.42 2.31
C LYS A 195 11.86 -18.90 2.09
N MET A 196 13.07 -19.26 1.64
CA MET A 196 13.40 -20.61 1.14
C MET A 196 13.99 -21.55 2.20
N ARG A 197 14.40 -21.04 3.37
CA ARG A 197 15.13 -21.85 4.36
C ARG A 197 14.54 -21.72 5.76
N GLY A 198 14.31 -22.87 6.40
CA GLY A 198 14.11 -22.97 7.84
C GLY A 198 15.35 -22.46 8.60
N GLU A 199 15.18 -22.17 9.89
CA GLU A 199 16.14 -21.49 10.78
C GLU A 199 17.56 -22.07 10.89
N GLN A 200 17.89 -23.15 10.20
CA GLN A 200 19.14 -23.92 10.42
C GLN A 200 20.29 -23.64 9.44
N ASP A 201 20.11 -22.83 8.40
CA ASP A 201 21.18 -22.55 7.41
C ASP A 201 21.73 -21.11 7.53
N HIS A 202 22.63 -20.92 8.46
CA HIS A 202 23.42 -19.71 8.66
C HIS A 202 24.59 -19.64 7.69
N GLN A 203 24.47 -19.24 6.48
CA GLN A 203 25.57 -18.67 5.69
C GLN A 203 25.23 -18.64 4.21
N TYR A 204 24.94 -17.45 3.68
CA TYR A 204 25.38 -16.99 2.34
C TYR A 204 24.80 -15.62 2.05
N ASN A 205 25.66 -14.65 1.73
CA ASN A 205 25.28 -13.35 1.21
C ASN A 205 24.41 -13.53 -0.03
N SER A 206 23.37 -12.67 -0.20
CA SER A 206 22.56 -12.67 -1.41
C SER A 206 23.46 -12.54 -2.65
N PRO A 207 23.23 -13.31 -3.72
CA PRO A 207 23.96 -13.12 -4.97
C PRO A 207 23.70 -11.74 -5.59
N TRP A 208 22.68 -11.02 -5.12
CA TRP A 208 22.29 -9.70 -5.64
C TRP A 208 22.78 -8.51 -4.78
N ASN A 209 23.85 -8.70 -4.02
CA ASN A 209 24.45 -7.62 -3.19
C ASN A 209 25.13 -6.51 -4.02
N ILE A 210 25.17 -6.62 -5.34
CA ILE A 210 25.64 -5.61 -6.28
C ILE A 210 24.58 -4.55 -6.60
N ALA A 211 23.32 -4.80 -6.21
CA ALA A 211 22.23 -3.90 -6.56
C ALA A 211 22.35 -2.54 -5.88
N ALA A 212 22.30 -1.49 -6.70
CA ALA A 212 22.16 -0.11 -6.23
C ALA A 212 20.83 0.08 -5.48
N PRO A 213 20.79 0.94 -4.46
CA PRO A 213 19.52 1.26 -3.77
C PRO A 213 18.57 1.99 -4.72
N PHE A 214 17.31 1.54 -4.71
CA PHE A 214 16.23 2.17 -5.49
C PHE A 214 15.35 3.03 -4.58
N ASN A 215 15.70 4.30 -4.47
CA ASN A 215 15.04 5.28 -3.59
C ASN A 215 14.04 6.17 -4.37
N VAL A 216 13.45 5.65 -5.44
CA VAL A 216 12.49 6.39 -6.26
C VAL A 216 11.09 6.26 -5.64
N ASP A 217 10.46 7.39 -5.35
CA ASP A 217 9.06 7.40 -4.92
C ASP A 217 8.16 7.02 -6.10
N MET A 218 7.39 5.97 -5.92
CA MET A 218 6.43 5.47 -6.91
C MET A 218 4.98 5.84 -6.58
N SER A 219 4.73 6.53 -5.47
CA SER A 219 3.41 7.05 -5.15
C SER A 219 2.99 8.17 -6.11
N LEU A 220 1.69 8.31 -6.34
CA LEU A 220 1.15 9.38 -7.16
C LEU A 220 1.02 10.65 -6.31
N GLN A 221 1.70 11.72 -6.71
CA GLN A 221 1.67 13.00 -6.00
C GLN A 221 0.39 13.78 -6.34
N GLU A 222 -0.03 14.68 -5.45
CA GLU A 222 -1.27 15.46 -5.59
C GLU A 222 -1.35 16.21 -6.92
N ASP A 223 -0.26 16.88 -7.31
CA ASP A 223 -0.19 17.63 -8.58
C ASP A 223 -0.32 16.69 -9.80
N GLY A 224 0.28 15.49 -9.72
CA GLY A 224 0.15 14.49 -10.78
C GLY A 224 -1.27 13.93 -10.88
N ILE A 225 -1.93 13.67 -9.74
CA ILE A 225 -3.33 13.23 -9.70
C ILE A 225 -4.22 14.34 -10.28
N LYS A 226 -3.98 15.60 -9.89
CA LYS A 226 -4.69 16.74 -10.45
C LYS A 226 -4.54 16.82 -11.96
N GLY A 227 -3.32 16.67 -12.50
CA GLY A 227 -3.09 16.69 -13.95
C GLY A 227 -3.85 15.59 -14.70
N MET A 228 -3.94 14.39 -14.12
CA MET A 228 -4.76 13.29 -14.65
C MET A 228 -6.26 13.64 -14.65
N LEU A 229 -6.74 14.27 -13.57
CA LEU A 229 -8.14 14.71 -13.45
C LEU A 229 -8.45 15.90 -14.36
N ASP A 230 -7.50 16.82 -14.58
CA ASP A 230 -7.66 17.94 -15.54
C ASP A 230 -7.87 17.39 -16.95
N GLU A 231 -7.12 16.35 -17.35
CA GLU A 231 -7.33 15.68 -18.63
C GLU A 231 -8.73 15.05 -18.72
N TYR A 232 -9.16 14.35 -17.67
CA TYR A 232 -10.50 13.76 -17.60
C TYR A 232 -11.59 14.83 -17.71
N GLU A 233 -11.44 15.95 -16.97
CA GLU A 233 -12.40 17.05 -16.96
C GLU A 233 -12.51 17.74 -18.33
N CYS A 234 -11.39 17.85 -19.07
CA CYS A 234 -11.40 18.34 -20.45
C CYS A 234 -12.24 17.48 -21.39
N ASP A 235 -12.28 16.16 -21.18
CA ASP A 235 -13.02 15.23 -22.03
C ASP A 235 -14.50 15.10 -21.63
N HIS A 236 -14.82 15.19 -20.31
CA HIS A 236 -16.13 14.85 -19.76
C HIS A 236 -16.96 16.04 -19.27
N HIS A 237 -16.34 17.19 -18.96
CA HIS A 237 -17.00 18.42 -18.52
C HIS A 237 -17.94 18.22 -17.31
N THR A 238 -17.47 17.55 -16.27
CA THR A 238 -18.27 17.21 -15.08
C THR A 238 -18.51 18.39 -14.18
N GLY A 239 -17.67 19.43 -14.25
CA GLY A 239 -17.69 20.60 -13.38
C GLY A 239 -17.04 20.36 -12.02
N MET A 240 -16.24 19.27 -11.86
CA MET A 240 -15.54 19.01 -10.62
C MET A 240 -14.41 20.01 -10.36
N ASP A 241 -14.12 20.25 -9.08
CA ASP A 241 -12.87 20.89 -8.66
C ASP A 241 -11.77 19.83 -8.62
N THR A 242 -10.96 19.77 -9.69
CA THR A 242 -9.90 18.76 -9.86
C THR A 242 -8.83 18.84 -8.76
N ALA A 243 -8.54 20.04 -8.24
CA ALA A 243 -7.58 20.21 -7.15
C ALA A 243 -8.13 19.62 -5.83
N LEU A 244 -9.40 19.88 -5.55
CA LEU A 244 -10.05 19.37 -4.35
C LEU A 244 -10.19 17.84 -4.38
N VAL A 245 -10.60 17.27 -5.52
CA VAL A 245 -10.70 15.82 -5.70
C VAL A 245 -9.31 15.17 -5.61
N ALA A 246 -8.27 15.75 -6.23
CA ALA A 246 -6.90 15.26 -6.12
C ALA A 246 -6.41 15.24 -4.66
N LYS A 247 -6.75 16.26 -3.89
CA LYS A 247 -6.45 16.33 -2.46
C LYS A 247 -7.10 15.18 -1.70
N TRP A 248 -8.40 14.92 -1.88
CA TRP A 248 -9.08 13.78 -1.23
C TRP A 248 -8.44 12.44 -1.61
N LEU A 249 -8.20 12.23 -2.90
CA LEU A 249 -7.54 11.02 -3.38
C LEU A 249 -6.17 10.84 -2.72
N ARG A 250 -5.34 11.89 -2.66
CA ARG A 250 -4.02 11.83 -2.04
C ARG A 250 -4.08 11.55 -0.55
N GLU A 251 -4.99 12.21 0.19
CA GLU A 251 -5.15 12.03 1.64
C GLU A 251 -5.59 10.61 2.01
N TYR A 252 -6.49 10.00 1.24
CA TYR A 252 -7.04 8.68 1.56
C TYR A 252 -6.17 7.52 1.08
N THR A 253 -5.48 7.70 -0.05
CA THR A 253 -4.70 6.62 -0.68
C THR A 253 -3.21 6.73 -0.45
N SER A 254 -2.70 7.86 0.06
CA SER A 254 -1.28 8.23 0.05
C SER A 254 -0.66 8.08 -1.35
N GLY A 255 -1.47 8.24 -2.40
CA GLY A 255 -1.07 8.11 -3.80
C GLY A 255 -0.81 6.66 -4.25
N TYR A 256 -1.39 5.66 -3.58
CA TYR A 256 -1.31 4.27 -4.02
C TYR A 256 -2.00 4.13 -5.40
N PRO A 257 -1.28 3.77 -6.48
CA PRO A 257 -1.81 3.90 -7.85
C PRO A 257 -3.12 3.17 -8.10
N PHE A 258 -3.25 1.92 -7.64
CA PHE A 258 -4.50 1.15 -7.78
C PHE A 258 -5.67 1.82 -7.06
N LEU A 259 -5.45 2.28 -5.81
CA LEU A 259 -6.51 2.89 -5.02
C LEU A 259 -6.99 4.21 -5.63
N VAL A 260 -6.07 5.03 -6.14
CA VAL A 260 -6.40 6.27 -6.86
C VAL A 260 -7.23 5.95 -8.10
N SER A 261 -6.76 5.03 -8.96
CA SER A 261 -7.49 4.69 -10.19
C SER A 261 -8.85 4.05 -9.91
N ARG A 262 -8.96 3.19 -8.88
CA ARG A 262 -10.23 2.54 -8.53
C ARG A 262 -11.25 3.52 -7.98
N LEU A 263 -10.84 4.46 -7.12
CA LEU A 263 -11.73 5.52 -6.65
C LEU A 263 -12.22 6.41 -7.79
N CYS A 264 -11.32 6.85 -8.69
CA CYS A 264 -11.71 7.62 -9.88
C CYS A 264 -12.72 6.83 -10.74
N MET A 265 -12.46 5.54 -10.98
CA MET A 265 -13.36 4.67 -11.74
C MET A 265 -14.75 4.56 -11.09
N LEU A 266 -14.80 4.42 -9.76
CA LEU A 266 -16.07 4.35 -9.02
C LEU A 266 -16.83 5.67 -9.07
N MET A 267 -16.15 6.81 -8.97
CA MET A 267 -16.77 8.13 -9.11
C MET A 267 -17.29 8.37 -10.53
N ASP A 268 -16.55 7.92 -11.55
CA ASP A 268 -16.96 7.96 -12.95
C ASP A 268 -18.21 7.08 -13.20
N GLU A 269 -18.22 5.84 -12.70
CA GLU A 269 -19.36 4.91 -12.77
C GLU A 269 -20.63 5.49 -12.10
N GLN A 270 -20.46 6.24 -11.01
CA GLN A 270 -21.56 6.90 -10.29
C GLN A 270 -21.98 8.22 -10.97
N GLY A 271 -21.12 8.82 -11.78
CA GLY A 271 -21.32 10.14 -12.36
C GLY A 271 -21.32 11.28 -11.32
N ASP A 272 -20.72 11.06 -10.13
CA ASP A 272 -20.71 12.00 -9.02
C ASP A 272 -19.28 12.26 -8.52
N TRP A 273 -18.76 13.45 -8.83
CA TRP A 273 -17.44 13.93 -8.44
C TRP A 273 -17.48 14.89 -7.24
N SER A 274 -18.60 14.96 -6.54
CA SER A 274 -18.74 15.69 -5.28
C SER A 274 -18.07 14.95 -4.12
N HIS A 275 -17.97 15.61 -2.96
CA HIS A 275 -17.50 14.94 -1.73
C HIS A 275 -18.39 13.74 -1.37
N GLY A 276 -19.72 13.85 -1.56
CA GLY A 276 -20.64 12.73 -1.34
C GLY A 276 -20.36 11.53 -2.26
N GLY A 277 -20.11 11.80 -3.55
CA GLY A 277 -19.71 10.76 -4.51
C GLY A 277 -18.39 10.10 -4.15
N PHE A 278 -17.38 10.88 -3.70
CA PHE A 278 -16.11 10.36 -3.20
C PHE A 278 -16.29 9.42 -2.00
N ILE A 279 -17.09 9.83 -1.01
CA ILE A 279 -17.36 9.00 0.17
C ILE A 279 -18.10 7.71 -0.21
N ASN A 280 -19.06 7.79 -1.14
CA ASN A 280 -19.74 6.59 -1.65
C ASN A 280 -18.77 5.67 -2.39
N ALA A 281 -17.91 6.20 -3.26
CA ALA A 281 -16.87 5.43 -3.94
C ALA A 281 -15.93 4.75 -2.93
N HIS A 282 -15.51 5.46 -1.88
CA HIS A 282 -14.70 4.90 -0.81
C HIS A 282 -15.43 3.74 -0.10
N LYS A 283 -16.72 3.92 0.27
CA LYS A 283 -17.54 2.87 0.90
C LYS A 283 -17.63 1.61 0.03
N VAL A 284 -17.84 1.78 -1.28
CA VAL A 284 -17.86 0.66 -2.23
C VAL A 284 -16.50 -0.03 -2.25
N LEU A 285 -15.39 0.73 -2.36
CA LEU A 285 -14.03 0.19 -2.44
C LEU A 285 -13.67 -0.67 -1.23
N ILE A 286 -13.94 -0.22 0.00
CA ILE A 286 -13.61 -1.00 1.22
C ILE A 286 -14.48 -2.26 1.39
N SER A 287 -15.65 -2.30 0.74
CA SER A 287 -16.59 -3.42 0.81
C SER A 287 -16.41 -4.43 -0.31
N GLU A 288 -15.66 -4.08 -1.36
CA GLU A 288 -15.45 -4.97 -2.50
C GLU A 288 -14.33 -5.99 -2.25
N ARG A 289 -14.45 -7.15 -2.91
CA ARG A 289 -13.35 -8.10 -3.02
C ARG A 289 -12.45 -7.69 -4.18
N ASN A 290 -11.20 -7.39 -3.90
CA ASN A 290 -10.19 -7.09 -4.90
C ASN A 290 -8.87 -7.78 -4.59
N THR A 291 -8.01 -7.89 -5.60
CA THR A 291 -6.74 -8.62 -5.48
C THR A 291 -5.79 -8.02 -4.45
N LEU A 292 -5.85 -6.70 -4.21
CA LEU A 292 -5.01 -6.04 -3.21
C LEU A 292 -5.39 -6.49 -1.80
N PHE A 293 -6.68 -6.48 -1.46
CA PHE A 293 -7.16 -6.85 -0.13
C PHE A 293 -7.09 -8.37 0.10
N ASP A 294 -7.32 -9.18 -0.95
CA ASP A 294 -7.12 -10.63 -0.88
C ASP A 294 -5.66 -10.99 -0.60
N ASP A 295 -4.71 -10.34 -1.25
CA ASP A 295 -3.29 -10.53 -0.98
C ASP A 295 -2.88 -10.07 0.40
N MET A 296 -3.42 -8.94 0.86
CA MET A 296 -3.22 -8.46 2.23
C MET A 296 -3.67 -9.52 3.24
N SER A 297 -4.88 -10.04 3.09
CA SER A 297 -5.41 -11.09 3.96
C SER A 297 -4.54 -12.36 3.95
N LYS A 298 -4.11 -12.83 2.77
CA LYS A 298 -3.22 -13.99 2.64
C LYS A 298 -1.88 -13.78 3.35
N ASN A 299 -1.27 -12.60 3.18
CA ASN A 299 0.00 -12.27 3.84
C ASN A 299 -0.14 -12.26 5.37
N LEU A 300 -1.24 -11.73 5.89
CA LEU A 300 -1.51 -11.72 7.34
C LEU A 300 -1.75 -13.13 7.90
N MET A 301 -2.40 -14.01 7.13
CA MET A 301 -2.55 -15.42 7.51
C MET A 301 -1.21 -16.17 7.46
N GLN A 302 -0.36 -15.85 6.49
CA GLN A 302 0.94 -16.49 6.31
C GLN A 302 1.97 -16.06 7.37
N PHE A 303 1.88 -14.82 7.88
CA PHE A 303 2.83 -14.23 8.81
C PHE A 303 2.12 -13.70 10.07
N PRO A 304 1.82 -14.57 11.07
CA PRO A 304 1.13 -14.16 12.29
C PRO A 304 1.84 -13.03 13.07
N GLU A 305 3.17 -13.00 13.05
CA GLU A 305 3.97 -11.96 13.72
C GLU A 305 3.85 -10.61 13.00
N LEU A 306 3.75 -10.61 11.67
CA LEU A 306 3.43 -9.41 10.90
C LEU A 306 2.04 -8.86 11.27
N LYS A 307 1.06 -9.76 11.40
CA LYS A 307 -0.28 -9.41 11.86
C LYS A 307 -0.24 -8.78 13.27
N ALA A 308 0.50 -9.38 14.20
CA ALA A 308 0.67 -8.85 15.55
C ALA A 308 1.33 -7.46 15.56
N LEU A 309 2.33 -7.23 14.70
CA LEU A 309 2.96 -5.92 14.52
C LEU A 309 1.95 -4.87 14.04
N LEU A 310 1.14 -5.19 13.01
CA LEU A 310 0.12 -4.27 12.49
C LEU A 310 -0.99 -4.01 13.50
N GLN A 311 -1.39 -5.02 14.28
CA GLN A 311 -2.31 -4.83 15.40
C GLN A 311 -1.73 -3.90 16.46
N ALA A 312 -0.43 -4.01 16.78
CA ALA A 312 0.23 -3.12 17.72
C ALA A 312 0.27 -1.68 17.22
N ILE A 313 0.56 -1.46 15.92
CA ILE A 313 0.53 -0.14 15.29
C ILE A 313 -0.88 0.46 15.34
N LEU A 314 -1.89 -0.32 14.97
CA LEU A 314 -3.29 0.12 14.91
C LEU A 314 -3.89 0.42 16.28
N PHE A 315 -3.62 -0.44 17.27
CA PHE A 315 -4.30 -0.38 18.56
C PHE A 315 -3.46 0.26 19.66
N ASN A 316 -2.12 0.28 19.56
CA ASN A 316 -1.28 0.79 20.64
C ASN A 316 -0.91 2.27 20.49
N GLY A 317 -1.20 2.93 19.37
CA GLY A 317 -0.90 4.37 19.17
C GLY A 317 0.56 4.75 19.45
N GLN A 318 1.45 3.76 19.63
CA GLN A 318 2.86 4.00 19.94
C GLN A 318 3.61 4.30 18.65
N LEU A 319 4.39 5.36 18.67
CA LEU A 319 5.37 5.61 17.62
C LEU A 319 6.41 4.49 17.63
N ILE A 320 6.25 3.52 16.74
CA ILE A 320 7.19 2.42 16.60
C ILE A 320 8.31 2.88 15.67
N LYS A 321 9.55 2.88 16.20
CA LYS A 321 10.72 3.21 15.37
C LYS A 321 10.97 2.11 14.36
N PHE A 322 11.23 2.50 13.13
CA PHE A 322 11.63 1.56 12.08
C PHE A 322 12.98 0.94 12.41
N ASN A 323 13.03 -0.38 12.40
CA ASN A 323 14.26 -1.14 12.53
C ASN A 323 14.50 -1.96 11.25
N PRO A 324 15.47 -1.57 10.39
CA PRO A 324 15.74 -2.26 9.13
C PRO A 324 16.28 -3.68 9.29
N PHE A 325 16.60 -4.11 10.52
CA PHE A 325 17.07 -5.47 10.82
C PHE A 325 15.95 -6.38 11.34
N GLU A 326 14.77 -5.83 11.58
CA GLU A 326 13.61 -6.59 12.03
C GLU A 326 12.81 -7.13 10.83
N LYS A 327 12.73 -8.46 10.74
CA LYS A 327 12.13 -9.17 9.61
C LYS A 327 10.71 -8.72 9.29
N PHE A 328 9.87 -8.56 10.31
CA PHE A 328 8.45 -8.24 10.09
C PHE A 328 8.22 -6.76 9.77
N MET A 329 9.11 -5.86 10.20
CA MET A 329 9.13 -4.48 9.74
C MET A 329 9.50 -4.37 8.26
N GLN A 330 10.54 -5.10 7.84
CA GLN A 330 10.90 -5.19 6.41
C GLN A 330 9.74 -5.75 5.57
N LEU A 331 9.08 -6.82 6.05
CA LEU A 331 7.94 -7.40 5.37
C LEU A 331 6.74 -6.43 5.30
N SER A 332 6.48 -5.68 6.35
CA SER A 332 5.38 -4.71 6.38
C SER A 332 5.59 -3.56 5.39
N GLU A 333 6.82 -3.07 5.25
CA GLU A 333 7.19 -2.06 4.25
C GLU A 333 7.12 -2.63 2.82
N MET A 334 7.67 -3.82 2.62
CA MET A 334 7.72 -4.50 1.33
C MET A 334 6.32 -4.81 0.77
N PHE A 335 5.39 -5.26 1.61
CA PHE A 335 3.99 -5.46 1.24
C PHE A 335 3.18 -4.16 1.15
N ALA A 336 3.82 -3.01 1.38
CA ALA A 336 3.18 -1.70 1.43
C ALA A 336 2.04 -1.61 2.48
N PHE A 337 2.17 -2.30 3.62
CA PHE A 337 1.29 -2.08 4.77
C PHE A 337 1.66 -0.82 5.52
N VAL A 338 2.96 -0.52 5.56
CA VAL A 338 3.49 0.63 6.29
C VAL A 338 4.40 1.48 5.41
N VAL A 339 4.57 2.71 5.84
CA VAL A 339 5.56 3.66 5.33
C VAL A 339 6.43 4.12 6.49
N VAL A 340 7.68 4.42 6.19
CA VAL A 340 8.63 4.98 7.17
C VAL A 340 8.69 6.49 7.00
N GLU A 341 8.26 7.21 8.02
CA GLU A 341 8.27 8.67 8.04
C GLU A 341 9.00 9.17 9.28
N ASN A 342 10.02 10.01 9.10
CA ASN A 342 10.87 10.51 10.18
C ASN A 342 11.43 9.40 11.11
N GLY A 343 11.72 8.21 10.54
CA GLY A 343 12.23 7.05 11.27
C GLY A 343 11.17 6.28 12.07
N ASN A 344 9.90 6.67 11.99
CA ASN A 344 8.79 5.97 12.61
C ASN A 344 7.96 5.22 11.56
N VAL A 345 7.33 4.14 12.00
CA VAL A 345 6.46 3.32 11.17
C VAL A 345 5.03 3.84 11.27
N LYS A 346 4.40 4.08 10.11
CA LYS A 346 2.97 4.44 9.99
C LYS A 346 2.30 3.49 9.01
N LEU A 347 0.99 3.30 9.12
CA LEU A 347 0.24 2.60 8.09
C LEU A 347 0.29 3.36 6.76
N GLN A 348 0.31 2.62 5.66
CA GLN A 348 0.55 3.17 4.32
C GLN A 348 -0.48 4.22 3.92
N ASN A 349 -1.76 3.98 4.20
CA ASN A 349 -2.84 4.90 3.88
C ASN A 349 -4.12 4.59 4.66
N ARG A 350 -5.08 5.53 4.66
CA ARG A 350 -6.34 5.43 5.40
C ARG A 350 -7.22 4.27 4.93
N ILE A 351 -7.21 3.94 3.64
CA ILE A 351 -8.02 2.84 3.11
C ILE A 351 -7.53 1.50 3.67
N LEU A 352 -6.22 1.24 3.60
CA LEU A 352 -5.64 0.02 4.17
C LEU A 352 -5.82 -0.04 5.69
N GLU A 353 -5.69 1.09 6.36
CA GLU A 353 -5.99 1.22 7.78
C GLU A 353 -7.41 0.78 8.10
N THR A 354 -8.41 1.31 7.38
CA THR A 354 -9.82 0.95 7.55
C THR A 354 -10.04 -0.55 7.29
N VAL A 355 -9.49 -1.09 6.21
CA VAL A 355 -9.63 -2.51 5.88
C VAL A 355 -8.98 -3.42 6.93
N LEU A 356 -7.81 -3.05 7.45
CA LEU A 356 -7.16 -3.78 8.54
C LEU A 356 -7.98 -3.74 9.84
N TYR A 357 -8.56 -2.58 10.18
CA TYR A 357 -9.48 -2.48 11.31
C TYR A 357 -10.68 -3.38 11.16
N GLU A 358 -11.33 -3.36 9.98
CA GLU A 358 -12.47 -4.22 9.68
C GLU A 358 -12.12 -5.71 9.82
N LEU A 359 -10.96 -6.11 9.29
CA LEU A 359 -10.48 -7.48 9.36
C LEU A 359 -10.24 -7.91 10.81
N PHE A 360 -9.50 -7.12 11.60
CA PHE A 360 -9.17 -7.47 12.98
C PHE A 360 -10.39 -7.45 13.90
N MET A 361 -11.31 -6.48 13.70
CA MET A 361 -12.57 -6.44 14.45
C MET A 361 -13.48 -7.62 14.11
N ALA A 362 -13.50 -8.09 12.85
CA ALA A 362 -14.27 -9.26 12.46
C ALA A 362 -13.78 -10.53 13.17
N GLU A 363 -12.48 -10.70 13.30
CA GLU A 363 -11.88 -11.84 14.00
C GLU A 363 -12.22 -11.82 15.50
N GLU A 364 -12.15 -10.67 16.15
CA GLU A 364 -12.52 -10.54 17.57
C GLU A 364 -14.00 -10.78 17.80
N ARG A 365 -14.86 -10.30 16.91
CA ARG A 365 -16.29 -10.58 16.98
C ARG A 365 -16.60 -12.07 16.94
N ASN A 366 -15.86 -12.83 16.11
CA ASN A 366 -16.02 -14.29 16.04
C ASN A 366 -15.54 -15.01 17.30
N SER A 367 -14.69 -14.37 18.11
CA SER A 367 -14.17 -14.89 19.37
C SER A 367 -14.92 -14.40 20.62
N SER A 368 -15.82 -13.43 20.47
CA SER A 368 -16.54 -12.79 21.61
C SER A 368 -18.06 -13.03 21.55
N ILE A 369 -18.68 -13.00 22.73
CA ILE A 369 -20.12 -13.20 22.98
C ILE A 369 -21.04 -12.11 22.35
N TYR A 370 -20.43 -11.08 21.72
CA TYR A 370 -21.14 -9.94 21.11
C TYR A 370 -21.92 -10.24 19.81
N LEU A 371 -22.04 -11.52 19.42
CA LEU A 371 -22.65 -11.92 18.14
C LEU A 371 -24.18 -11.98 18.14
N GLU A 372 -24.82 -11.91 19.30
CA GLU A 372 -26.27 -12.11 19.38
C GLU A 372 -27.01 -10.81 19.70
N GLY A 373 -27.46 -10.14 18.67
CA GLY A 373 -28.45 -9.07 18.74
C GLY A 373 -28.39 -8.14 17.55
N SER A 374 -29.43 -8.13 16.72
CA SER A 374 -29.68 -6.97 15.85
C SER A 374 -29.95 -5.77 16.78
N ILE A 375 -28.98 -4.87 16.93
CA ILE A 375 -29.21 -3.62 17.63
C ILE A 375 -30.28 -2.85 16.85
N ASP A 376 -31.36 -2.51 17.49
CA ASP A 376 -32.34 -1.57 16.97
C ASP A 376 -31.66 -0.19 16.82
N LYS A 377 -31.31 0.16 15.58
CA LYS A 377 -30.63 1.42 15.25
C LYS A 377 -31.52 2.64 15.48
N SER A 378 -32.85 2.46 15.58
CA SER A 378 -33.82 3.55 15.62
C SER A 378 -33.59 4.53 16.80
N GLY A 379 -32.98 4.06 17.88
CA GLY A 379 -32.61 4.90 19.03
C GLY A 379 -31.38 5.78 18.85
N PHE A 380 -30.55 5.53 17.81
CA PHE A 380 -29.29 6.21 17.57
C PHE A 380 -29.27 7.08 16.31
N VAL A 381 -30.36 7.07 15.54
CA VAL A 381 -30.45 7.74 14.24
C VAL A 381 -31.66 8.69 14.23
N LYS A 382 -31.43 9.91 13.77
CA LYS A 382 -32.46 10.93 13.53
C LYS A 382 -32.44 11.31 12.05
N GLY A 383 -33.34 10.76 11.24
CA GLY A 383 -33.27 10.92 9.79
C GLY A 383 -32.01 10.24 9.23
N ASP A 384 -31.17 11.00 8.55
CA ASP A 384 -29.90 10.52 7.97
C ASP A 384 -28.67 10.82 8.86
N GLU A 385 -28.88 11.28 10.10
CA GLU A 385 -27.81 11.66 11.01
C GLU A 385 -27.76 10.77 12.24
N LEU A 386 -26.55 10.59 12.82
CA LEU A 386 -26.38 9.97 14.12
C LEU A 386 -26.71 10.93 15.25
N ASP A 387 -27.52 10.49 16.21
CA ASP A 387 -27.68 11.18 17.49
C ASP A 387 -26.48 10.88 18.40
N MET A 388 -25.36 11.57 18.14
CA MET A 388 -24.11 11.36 18.86
C MET A 388 -24.24 11.52 20.38
N PRO A 389 -24.99 12.50 20.94
CA PRO A 389 -25.21 12.59 22.38
C PRO A 389 -25.85 11.33 22.97
N VAL A 390 -26.88 10.77 22.32
CA VAL A 390 -27.54 9.53 22.75
C VAL A 390 -26.58 8.34 22.62
N LEU A 391 -25.88 8.24 21.49
CA LEU A 391 -24.89 7.19 21.22
C LEU A 391 -23.79 7.17 22.28
N LEU A 392 -23.22 8.33 22.60
CA LEU A 392 -22.15 8.45 23.59
C LEU A 392 -22.65 8.19 25.02
N SER A 393 -23.86 8.61 25.35
CA SER A 393 -24.47 8.32 26.66
C SER A 393 -24.68 6.81 26.85
N LYS A 394 -25.22 6.14 25.84
CA LYS A 394 -25.43 4.68 25.87
C LYS A 394 -24.13 3.90 25.86
N PHE A 395 -23.12 4.37 25.14
CA PHE A 395 -21.78 3.78 25.25
C PHE A 395 -21.23 3.86 26.68
N ALA A 396 -21.37 5.01 27.35
CA ALA A 396 -20.91 5.17 28.72
C ALA A 396 -21.63 4.22 29.69
N GLU A 397 -22.94 4.04 29.55
CA GLU A 397 -23.72 3.06 30.31
C GLU A 397 -23.17 1.65 30.09
N HIS A 398 -23.10 1.21 28.84
CA HIS A 398 -22.63 -0.12 28.43
C HIS A 398 -21.19 -0.41 28.87
N PHE A 399 -20.26 0.55 28.69
CA PHE A 399 -18.89 0.40 29.12
C PHE A 399 -18.78 0.20 30.64
N ASN A 400 -19.53 0.98 31.42
CA ASN A 400 -19.54 0.87 32.87
C ASN A 400 -20.13 -0.47 33.36
N GLU A 401 -21.12 -1.03 32.69
CA GLU A 401 -21.69 -2.34 33.03
C GLU A 401 -20.67 -3.47 32.84
N ILE A 402 -19.86 -3.40 31.78
CA ILE A 402 -18.91 -4.46 31.43
C ILE A 402 -17.60 -4.37 32.23
N PHE A 403 -17.09 -3.17 32.45
CA PHE A 403 -15.74 -2.95 32.98
C PHE A 403 -15.67 -2.60 34.47
N ARG A 404 -16.80 -2.44 35.13
CA ARG A 404 -16.79 -2.34 36.60
C ARG A 404 -16.69 -3.73 37.21
N THR A 405 -15.63 -3.97 37.99
CA THR A 405 -15.51 -5.13 38.85
C THR A 405 -16.54 -5.06 39.99
N GLN A 406 -16.86 -6.21 40.62
CA GLN A 406 -17.84 -6.29 41.72
C GLN A 406 -17.52 -5.35 42.90
N ASP A 407 -16.28 -4.92 43.05
CA ASP A 407 -15.80 -3.98 44.09
C ASP A 407 -15.76 -2.52 43.60
N GLY A 408 -16.20 -2.22 42.37
CA GLY A 408 -16.23 -0.86 41.81
C GLY A 408 -14.87 -0.30 41.41
N THR A 409 -13.82 -1.14 41.37
CA THR A 409 -12.49 -0.76 40.92
C THR A 409 -12.30 -1.18 39.47
N MET A 410 -11.77 -0.28 38.64
CA MET A 410 -11.37 -0.61 37.24
C MET A 410 -9.93 -1.17 37.21
N ASP A 411 -9.65 -2.03 36.23
CA ASP A 411 -8.31 -2.59 36.05
C ASP A 411 -7.33 -1.47 35.67
N TYR A 412 -6.34 -1.23 36.54
CA TYR A 412 -5.29 -0.21 36.35
C TYR A 412 -4.38 -0.43 35.12
N LYS A 413 -4.53 -1.53 34.40
CA LYS A 413 -3.81 -1.83 33.18
C LYS A 413 -4.54 -1.36 31.92
N PHE A 414 -5.68 -0.68 32.08
CA PHE A 414 -6.44 -0.17 30.95
C PHE A 414 -5.65 0.89 30.18
N VAL A 415 -5.55 0.72 28.87
CA VAL A 415 -4.87 1.63 27.95
C VAL A 415 -5.93 2.27 27.06
N GLU A 416 -5.72 3.53 26.66
CA GLU A 416 -6.61 4.30 25.78
C GLU A 416 -7.09 3.50 24.54
N ASN A 417 -6.21 2.68 24.00
CA ASN A 417 -6.49 1.81 22.86
C ASN A 417 -7.52 0.71 23.15
N GLN A 418 -7.59 0.21 24.39
CA GLN A 418 -8.65 -0.74 24.78
C GLN A 418 -10.00 -0.05 24.78
N GLY A 419 -10.04 1.21 25.26
CA GLY A 419 -11.23 2.04 25.20
C GLY A 419 -11.68 2.31 23.76
N ARG A 420 -10.76 2.70 22.89
CA ARG A 420 -11.01 2.89 21.47
C ARG A 420 -11.58 1.64 20.83
N LYS A 421 -10.96 0.49 21.07
CA LYS A 421 -11.41 -0.79 20.56
C LYS A 421 -12.84 -1.13 20.99
N GLN A 422 -13.17 -0.92 22.27
CA GLN A 422 -14.52 -1.15 22.79
C GLN A 422 -15.54 -0.21 22.15
N PHE A 423 -15.17 1.06 21.94
CA PHE A 423 -16.03 2.02 21.28
C PHE A 423 -16.29 1.62 19.81
N LEU A 424 -15.28 1.16 19.10
CA LEU A 424 -15.42 0.68 17.70
C LEU A 424 -16.28 -0.58 17.61
N LEU A 425 -16.12 -1.52 18.54
CA LEU A 425 -16.99 -2.70 18.63
C LEU A 425 -18.46 -2.32 18.91
N TYR A 426 -18.68 -1.32 19.73
CA TYR A 426 -19.99 -0.79 20.04
C TYR A 426 -20.61 -0.06 18.83
N LEU A 427 -19.83 0.74 18.10
CA LEU A 427 -20.28 1.48 16.92
C LEU A 427 -20.63 0.60 15.74
N ARG A 428 -19.89 -0.48 15.55
CA ARG A 428 -19.99 -1.30 14.33
C ARG A 428 -21.41 -1.77 13.98
N PRO A 429 -22.21 -2.36 14.88
CA PRO A 429 -23.57 -2.75 14.56
C PRO A 429 -24.49 -1.56 14.29
N ILE A 430 -24.20 -0.37 14.83
CA ILE A 430 -24.96 0.85 14.57
C ILE A 430 -24.67 1.36 13.15
N LEU A 431 -23.41 1.34 12.74
CA LEU A 431 -22.95 1.81 11.42
C LEU A 431 -23.20 0.80 10.29
N ASN A 432 -23.46 -0.47 10.62
CA ASN A 432 -23.52 -1.58 9.68
C ASN A 432 -24.40 -1.30 8.44
N GLY A 433 -23.74 -1.19 7.29
CA GLY A 433 -24.38 -0.93 6.00
C GLY A 433 -24.57 0.55 5.64
N ASP A 434 -24.60 1.46 6.62
CA ASP A 434 -24.99 2.86 6.41
C ASP A 434 -23.85 3.86 6.73
N GLY A 435 -22.81 3.41 7.42
CA GLY A 435 -21.68 4.24 7.81
C GLY A 435 -20.37 3.48 7.90
N HIS A 436 -19.29 4.22 8.06
CA HIS A 436 -17.94 3.72 8.29
C HIS A 436 -17.16 4.69 9.18
N TYR A 437 -15.98 4.30 9.62
CA TYR A 437 -15.12 5.16 10.45
C TYR A 437 -13.67 5.08 10.01
N TYR A 438 -12.92 6.13 10.34
CA TYR A 438 -11.48 6.22 10.14
C TYR A 438 -10.84 6.44 11.50
N VAL A 439 -9.79 5.70 11.77
CA VAL A 439 -9.04 5.82 13.01
C VAL A 439 -7.75 6.56 12.74
N GLU A 440 -7.37 7.46 13.68
CA GLU A 440 -6.15 8.25 13.59
C GLU A 440 -5.97 9.00 12.26
N ALA A 441 -7.03 9.61 11.74
CA ALA A 441 -6.96 10.43 10.56
C ALA A 441 -5.96 11.58 10.75
N GLN A 442 -4.85 11.56 10.02
CA GLN A 442 -3.78 12.55 10.13
C GLN A 442 -4.15 13.84 9.40
N THR A 443 -3.95 14.98 10.06
CA THR A 443 -4.01 16.31 9.42
C THR A 443 -2.66 16.67 8.77
N ARG A 444 -2.62 17.74 7.94
CA ARG A 444 -1.37 18.24 7.32
C ARG A 444 -0.28 18.61 8.34
N ASP A 445 -0.65 19.01 9.54
CA ASP A 445 0.25 19.46 10.61
C ASP A 445 0.73 18.33 11.53
N GLU A 446 0.71 17.07 11.05
CA GLU A 446 1.11 15.86 11.78
C GLU A 446 0.26 15.58 13.05
N THR A 447 -0.81 16.31 13.29
CA THR A 447 -1.76 16.02 14.35
C THR A 447 -2.71 14.90 13.92
N ARG A 448 -3.12 14.04 14.85
CA ARG A 448 -4.00 12.90 14.57
C ARG A 448 -5.26 13.00 15.41
N THR A 449 -6.42 12.92 14.77
CA THR A 449 -7.67 12.69 15.48
C THR A 449 -7.84 11.20 15.74
N ASP A 450 -8.41 10.82 16.88
CA ASP A 450 -8.59 9.42 17.23
C ASP A 450 -9.57 8.70 16.30
N LEU A 451 -10.68 9.35 15.93
CA LEU A 451 -11.72 8.72 15.14
C LEU A 451 -12.55 9.76 14.37
N ILE A 452 -12.80 9.47 13.10
CA ILE A 452 -13.83 10.14 12.30
C ILE A 452 -14.88 9.09 11.94
N ILE A 453 -16.14 9.36 12.27
CA ILE A 453 -17.28 8.54 11.87
C ILE A 453 -17.93 9.22 10.68
N ASN A 454 -18.18 8.48 9.61
CA ASN A 454 -19.00 8.93 8.49
C ASN A 454 -20.28 8.09 8.45
N TYR A 455 -21.43 8.76 8.48
CA TYR A 455 -22.75 8.14 8.40
C TYR A 455 -23.60 8.91 7.42
N HIS A 456 -24.00 8.29 6.32
CA HIS A 456 -24.74 8.93 5.21
C HIS A 456 -24.12 10.25 4.70
N GLY A 457 -22.78 10.36 4.72
CA GLY A 457 -22.06 11.57 4.32
C GLY A 457 -21.89 12.62 5.43
N HIS A 458 -22.50 12.43 6.60
CA HIS A 458 -22.25 13.25 7.78
C HIS A 458 -21.02 12.77 8.52
N GLU A 459 -20.08 13.67 8.81
CA GLU A 459 -18.83 13.34 9.50
C GLU A 459 -18.86 13.84 10.94
N TYR A 460 -18.47 12.95 11.85
CA TYR A 460 -18.39 13.20 13.29
C TYR A 460 -16.97 12.96 13.76
N VAL A 461 -16.33 14.01 14.28
CA VAL A 461 -14.96 13.93 14.81
C VAL A 461 -15.02 13.57 16.30
N VAL A 462 -14.37 12.46 16.66
CA VAL A 462 -14.36 11.94 18.04
C VAL A 462 -12.92 11.83 18.51
N GLU A 463 -12.62 12.44 19.65
CA GLU A 463 -11.36 12.33 20.37
C GLU A 463 -11.56 11.43 21.58
N MET A 464 -10.61 10.53 21.86
CA MET A 464 -10.69 9.60 22.98
C MET A 464 -9.46 9.73 23.87
N LYS A 465 -9.66 9.94 25.16
CA LYS A 465 -8.55 10.15 26.10
C LYS A 465 -8.77 9.48 27.43
N ILE A 466 -7.65 9.09 28.08
CA ILE A 466 -7.66 8.77 29.50
C ILE A 466 -7.61 10.08 30.27
N TRP A 467 -8.62 10.32 31.11
CA TRP A 467 -8.67 11.50 31.97
C TRP A 467 -7.58 11.44 33.04
N ARG A 468 -6.66 12.42 33.01
CA ARG A 468 -5.52 12.53 33.96
C ARG A 468 -5.50 13.83 34.75
N GLY A 469 -6.61 14.58 34.73
CA GLY A 469 -6.75 15.88 35.37
C GLY A 469 -7.18 16.99 34.42
N GLU A 470 -7.60 18.13 34.97
CA GLU A 470 -8.17 19.24 34.19
C GLU A 470 -7.19 19.82 33.14
N SER A 471 -5.92 20.01 33.51
CA SER A 471 -4.90 20.53 32.59
C SER A 471 -4.62 19.61 31.38
N TYR A 472 -4.82 18.31 31.55
CA TYR A 472 -4.68 17.33 30.46
C TYR A 472 -5.93 17.32 29.58
N ASN A 473 -7.10 17.54 30.16
CA ASN A 473 -8.37 17.64 29.46
C ASN A 473 -8.39 18.87 28.53
N THR A 474 -7.93 20.03 29.02
CA THR A 474 -7.84 21.28 28.24
C THR A 474 -6.96 21.11 26.99
N ARG A 475 -5.85 20.37 27.07
CA ARG A 475 -5.04 20.06 25.87
C ARG A 475 -5.80 19.20 24.86
N GLY A 476 -6.63 18.27 25.32
CA GLY A 476 -7.50 17.47 24.46
C GLY A 476 -8.55 18.30 23.75
N GLU A 477 -9.13 19.27 24.47
CA GLU A 477 -10.10 20.21 23.93
C GLU A 477 -9.47 21.11 22.87
N GLU A 478 -8.28 21.66 23.12
CA GLU A 478 -7.52 22.47 22.14
C GLU A 478 -7.15 21.65 20.89
N GLN A 479 -6.74 20.41 21.07
CA GLN A 479 -6.40 19.49 19.99
C GLN A 479 -7.64 19.19 19.13
N LEU A 480 -8.77 18.86 19.76
CA LEU A 480 -10.03 18.62 19.06
C LEU A 480 -10.50 19.87 18.29
N ALA A 481 -10.35 21.07 18.87
CA ALA A 481 -10.69 22.31 18.18
C ALA A 481 -9.88 22.51 16.88
N GLN A 482 -8.58 22.21 16.88
CA GLN A 482 -7.75 22.24 15.67
C GLN A 482 -8.23 21.27 14.61
N TYR A 483 -8.68 20.07 14.99
CA TYR A 483 -9.26 19.11 14.05
C TYR A 483 -10.57 19.60 13.46
N LEU A 484 -11.42 20.22 14.28
CA LEU A 484 -12.70 20.77 13.83
C LEU A 484 -12.50 21.91 12.82
N ASP A 485 -11.47 22.74 13.02
CA ASP A 485 -11.06 23.76 12.03
C ASP A 485 -10.62 23.09 10.72
N TYR A 486 -9.77 22.06 10.81
CA TYR A 486 -9.26 21.34 9.64
C TYR A 486 -10.37 20.66 8.82
N PHE A 487 -11.30 19.97 9.51
CA PHE A 487 -12.41 19.27 8.87
C PHE A 487 -13.62 20.19 8.61
N ASN A 488 -13.54 21.48 8.96
CA ASN A 488 -14.62 22.47 8.84
C ASN A 488 -15.93 21.98 9.50
N ARG A 489 -15.82 21.50 10.76
CA ARG A 489 -16.95 20.97 11.52
C ARG A 489 -17.26 21.86 12.74
N PRO A 490 -18.54 22.22 12.98
CA PRO A 490 -18.89 23.08 14.11
C PRO A 490 -18.95 22.34 15.46
N VAL A 491 -19.09 21.00 15.44
CA VAL A 491 -19.27 20.19 16.64
C VAL A 491 -18.26 19.06 16.67
N GLY A 492 -17.61 18.87 17.83
CA GLY A 492 -16.72 17.75 18.12
C GLY A 492 -17.16 16.96 19.33
N TYR A 493 -16.72 15.73 19.41
CA TYR A 493 -17.09 14.78 20.45
C TYR A 493 -15.85 14.27 21.18
N MET A 494 -15.94 14.11 22.51
CA MET A 494 -14.84 13.58 23.30
C MET A 494 -15.34 12.44 24.20
N VAL A 495 -14.57 11.34 24.22
CA VAL A 495 -14.78 10.21 25.13
C VAL A 495 -13.63 10.16 26.13
N SER A 496 -13.91 10.46 27.39
CA SER A 496 -12.93 10.52 28.47
C SER A 496 -13.05 9.30 29.37
N PHE A 497 -12.07 8.39 29.27
CA PHE A 497 -11.97 7.21 30.15
C PHE A 497 -11.44 7.65 31.52
N CYS A 498 -12.29 7.64 32.56
CA CYS A 498 -11.96 8.16 33.88
C CYS A 498 -11.93 7.08 34.96
N PHE A 499 -10.75 6.83 35.50
CA PHE A 499 -10.52 5.89 36.62
C PHE A 499 -10.62 6.54 38.00
N ASN A 500 -11.03 7.80 38.05
CA ASN A 500 -11.16 8.50 39.31
C ASN A 500 -12.53 8.19 39.97
N LYS A 501 -12.52 7.68 41.21
CA LYS A 501 -13.73 7.29 41.95
C LYS A 501 -14.73 8.44 42.18
N ASN A 502 -14.28 9.69 42.08
CA ASN A 502 -15.11 10.87 42.33
C ASN A 502 -15.75 11.45 41.08
N LYS A 503 -15.39 10.98 39.87
CA LYS A 503 -15.96 11.51 38.62
C LYS A 503 -17.10 10.59 38.13
N GLN A 504 -18.30 11.15 38.08
CA GLN A 504 -19.49 10.42 37.65
C GLN A 504 -19.46 10.14 36.15
N PRO A 505 -19.78 8.93 35.69
CA PRO A 505 -19.93 8.65 34.26
C PRO A 505 -21.11 9.40 33.65
N GLY A 506 -21.07 9.57 32.32
CA GLY A 506 -22.17 10.11 31.53
C GLY A 506 -21.82 11.36 30.73
N LEU A 507 -22.81 11.84 29.99
CA LEU A 507 -22.70 13.01 29.14
C LEU A 507 -22.53 14.30 29.97
N ARG A 508 -21.63 15.17 29.51
CA ARG A 508 -21.38 16.50 30.11
C ARG A 508 -22.15 17.59 29.36
N PRO A 509 -22.44 18.72 30.03
CA PRO A 509 -22.94 19.90 29.32
C PRO A 509 -21.99 20.31 28.21
N PRO A 510 -22.49 20.72 27.01
CA PRO A 510 -21.65 21.18 25.92
C PRO A 510 -20.77 22.37 26.33
N VAL A 511 -19.50 22.35 25.90
CA VAL A 511 -18.52 23.42 26.14
C VAL A 511 -18.23 24.13 24.83
N GLN A 512 -18.16 25.47 24.86
CA GLN A 512 -17.75 26.28 23.70
C GLN A 512 -16.23 26.49 23.71
N ILE A 513 -15.57 26.17 22.61
CA ILE A 513 -14.13 26.39 22.39
C ILE A 513 -13.97 27.16 21.09
N GLY A 514 -13.79 28.46 21.19
CA GLY A 514 -13.80 29.35 20.02
C GLY A 514 -15.12 29.24 19.25
N PRO A 515 -15.10 28.94 17.92
CA PRO A 515 -16.30 28.79 17.11
C PRO A 515 -16.97 27.41 17.27
N HIS A 516 -16.33 26.46 17.96
CA HIS A 516 -16.74 25.07 18.04
C HIS A 516 -17.48 24.70 19.33
N THR A 517 -18.39 23.76 19.22
CA THR A 517 -19.07 23.13 20.37
C THR A 517 -18.46 21.76 20.63
N LEU A 518 -17.99 21.54 21.85
CA LEU A 518 -17.51 20.25 22.30
C LEU A 518 -18.58 19.54 23.14
N ILE A 519 -18.84 18.26 22.85
CA ILE A 519 -19.69 17.37 23.62
C ILE A 519 -18.84 16.23 24.19
N GLU A 520 -18.67 16.23 25.50
CA GLU A 520 -17.87 15.21 26.21
C GLU A 520 -18.77 14.17 26.88
N THR A 521 -18.39 12.89 26.77
CA THR A 521 -18.89 11.84 27.65
C THR A 521 -17.76 11.27 28.49
N VAL A 522 -18.04 11.01 29.78
CA VAL A 522 -17.12 10.38 30.71
C VAL A 522 -17.52 8.92 30.91
N VAL A 523 -16.55 8.02 30.76
CA VAL A 523 -16.73 6.56 30.82
C VAL A 523 -15.95 5.97 31.97
#